data_3eaf6cca70a9ae4c5849a8eb76e3fbc2
#
_entry.id   3eaf6cca70a9ae4c5849a8eb76e3fbc2
#
_cell.length_a   1.000
_cell.length_b   1.000
_cell.length_c   1.000
_cell.angle_alpha   90.00
_cell.angle_beta   90.00
_cell.angle_gamma   90.00
#
_symmetry.space_group_name_H-M   'P 1'
#
loop_
_entity.id
_entity.type
_entity.pdbx_description
1 polymer ?
#
loop_
_entity_poly.entity_id
_entity_poly.type
_entity_poly.pdbx_seq_one_letter_code
_entity_poly.pdbx_strand_id
1 'polypeptide(L)' 'MLTAAQIRAARALIDWSGPQLAAETGLSLPTIRRMESALGPGRSSAENVDAVQRALEQAGVVFISADASGGPGVRVKS' A
#
# COMPACT_ATOMS: atom_id res chain seq x y z
N MET A 1 -3.21 8.93 5.64
CA MET A 1 -2.91 8.50 4.26
C MET A 1 -1.75 7.50 4.29
N LEU A 2 -1.77 6.52 3.40
CA LEU A 2 -0.69 5.55 3.27
C LEU A 2 0.60 6.21 2.82
N THR A 3 1.72 5.68 3.28
CA THR A 3 3.04 6.06 2.77
C THR A 3 3.52 5.02 1.76
N ALA A 4 4.49 5.40 0.93
CA ALA A 4 5.12 4.47 0.00
C ALA A 4 5.73 3.27 0.75
N ALA A 5 6.36 3.53 1.88
CA ALA A 5 6.97 2.47 2.69
C ALA A 5 5.92 1.49 3.24
N GLN A 6 4.75 1.99 3.65
CA GLN A 6 3.67 1.12 4.10
C GLN A 6 3.19 0.19 2.99
N ILE A 7 3.06 0.69 1.76
CA ILE A 7 2.62 -0.12 0.63
C ILE A 7 3.66 -1.21 0.34
N ARG A 8 4.94 -0.86 0.29
CA ARG A 8 6.00 -1.84 0.05
C ARG A 8 6.07 -2.89 1.15
N ALA A 9 5.97 -2.45 2.41
CA ALA A 9 6.00 -3.36 3.56
C ALA A 9 4.78 -4.28 3.56
N ALA A 10 3.60 -3.77 3.22
CA ALA A 10 2.39 -4.58 3.14
C ALA A 10 2.54 -5.68 2.09
N ARG A 11 3.07 -5.34 0.91
CA ARG A 11 3.32 -6.36 -0.12
C ARG A 11 4.28 -7.42 0.38
N ALA A 12 5.36 -7.00 1.04
CA ALA A 12 6.34 -7.93 1.57
C ALA A 12 5.73 -8.89 2.60
N LEU A 13 4.84 -8.39 3.46
CA LEU A 13 4.20 -9.21 4.48
C LEU A 13 3.34 -10.33 3.91
N ILE A 14 2.73 -10.12 2.75
CA ILE A 14 1.84 -11.10 2.13
C ILE A 14 2.43 -11.71 0.86
N ASP A 15 3.72 -11.49 0.62
CA ASP A 15 4.45 -12.02 -0.53
C ASP A 15 3.85 -11.64 -1.89
N TRP A 16 3.29 -10.45 -1.99
CA TRP A 16 2.80 -9.96 -3.27
C TRP A 16 3.87 -9.19 -4.01
N SER A 17 4.03 -9.50 -5.30
CA SER A 17 4.86 -8.70 -6.19
C SER A 17 4.13 -7.41 -6.58
N GLY A 18 4.88 -6.44 -7.12
CA GLY A 18 4.27 -5.24 -7.70
C GLY A 18 3.24 -5.58 -8.80
N PRO A 19 3.59 -6.46 -9.76
CA PRO A 19 2.61 -6.90 -10.77
C PRO A 19 1.34 -7.52 -10.16
N GLN A 20 1.47 -8.27 -9.07
CA GLN A 20 0.29 -8.85 -8.42
C GLN A 20 -0.59 -7.77 -7.81
N LEU A 21 0.01 -6.78 -7.14
CA LEU A 21 -0.76 -5.66 -6.59
C LEU A 21 -1.47 -4.90 -7.71
N ALA A 22 -0.80 -4.69 -8.84
CA ALA A 22 -1.41 -4.06 -10.00
C ALA A 22 -2.63 -4.86 -10.48
N ALA A 23 -2.49 -6.18 -10.59
CA ALA A 23 -3.59 -7.05 -11.01
C ALA A 23 -4.77 -7.00 -10.04
N GLU A 24 -4.48 -7.00 -8.73
CA GLU A 24 -5.53 -7.00 -7.70
C GLU A 24 -6.28 -5.67 -7.63
N THR A 25 -5.64 -4.58 -8.01
CA THR A 25 -6.24 -3.24 -7.94
C THR A 25 -6.84 -2.78 -9.26
N GLY A 26 -6.46 -3.43 -10.37
CA GLY A 26 -6.81 -2.96 -11.71
C GLY A 26 -6.00 -1.75 -12.17
N LEU A 27 -4.98 -1.37 -11.42
CA LEU A 27 -4.10 -0.26 -11.77
C LEU A 27 -2.91 -0.76 -12.58
N SER A 28 -2.28 0.14 -13.35
CA SER A 28 -1.09 -0.21 -14.11
C SER A 28 0.11 -0.38 -13.18
N LEU A 29 1.06 -1.21 -13.58
CA LEU A 29 2.30 -1.38 -12.81
C LEU A 29 3.09 -0.07 -12.67
N PRO A 30 3.22 0.77 -13.72
CA PRO A 30 3.85 2.07 -13.54
C PRO A 30 3.18 2.94 -12.46
N THR A 31 1.85 2.89 -12.35
CA THR A 31 1.13 3.60 -11.29
C THR A 31 1.52 3.07 -9.92
N ILE A 32 1.55 1.75 -9.75
CA ILE A 32 1.96 1.13 -8.48
C ILE A 32 3.40 1.55 -8.13
N ARG A 33 4.31 1.46 -9.09
CA ARG A 33 5.72 1.82 -8.86
C ARG A 33 5.90 3.27 -8.45
N ARG A 34 5.12 4.17 -9.07
CA ARG A 34 5.17 5.59 -8.70
C ARG A 34 4.68 5.79 -7.27
N MET A 35 3.61 5.11 -6.88
CA MET A 35 3.07 5.21 -5.52
C MET A 35 4.06 4.68 -4.47
N GLU A 36 4.89 3.71 -4.84
CA GLU A 36 5.89 3.11 -3.94
C GLU A 36 7.25 3.82 -4.00
N SER A 37 7.37 4.83 -4.83
CA SER A 37 8.62 5.59 -4.99
C SER A 37 8.70 6.73 -3.97
N ALA A 38 9.79 7.50 -4.06
CA ALA A 38 9.98 8.69 -3.23
C ALA A 38 8.87 9.73 -3.45
N LEU A 39 8.19 9.70 -4.61
CA LEU A 39 7.05 10.59 -4.86
C LEU A 39 5.85 10.21 -4.00
N GLY A 40 5.73 8.94 -3.65
CA GLY A 40 4.67 8.43 -2.78
C GLY A 40 3.28 8.44 -3.41
N PRO A 41 2.28 7.94 -2.67
CA PRO A 41 0.91 7.88 -3.17
C PRO A 41 0.20 9.24 -3.17
N GLY A 42 0.76 10.26 -2.54
CA GLY A 42 0.12 11.59 -2.44
C GLY A 42 -0.13 12.27 -3.77
N ARG A 43 0.58 11.86 -4.83
CA ARG A 43 0.35 12.40 -6.18
C ARG A 43 -0.64 11.60 -6.99
N SER A 44 -1.10 10.48 -6.48
CA SER A 44 -2.12 9.66 -7.13
C SER A 44 -3.51 10.13 -6.71
N SER A 45 -4.52 9.78 -7.49
CA SER A 45 -5.90 10.12 -7.12
C SER A 45 -6.29 9.38 -5.84
N ALA A 46 -7.25 9.97 -5.10
CA ALA A 46 -7.78 9.34 -3.90
C ALA A 46 -8.37 7.96 -4.22
N GLU A 47 -8.98 7.80 -5.40
CA GLU A 47 -9.52 6.51 -5.84
C GLU A 47 -8.44 5.45 -5.98
N ASN A 48 -7.29 5.81 -6.56
CA ASN A 48 -6.19 4.87 -6.75
C ASN A 48 -5.58 4.47 -5.41
N VAL A 49 -5.37 5.42 -4.51
CA VAL A 49 -4.86 5.14 -3.18
C VAL A 49 -5.82 4.22 -2.41
N ASP A 50 -7.11 4.50 -2.50
CA ASP A 50 -8.14 3.70 -1.85
C ASP A 50 -8.18 2.28 -2.41
N ALA A 51 -8.04 2.12 -3.73
CA ALA A 51 -8.00 0.80 -4.36
C ALA A 51 -6.83 -0.04 -3.85
N VAL A 52 -5.66 0.56 -3.71
CA VAL A 52 -4.48 -0.11 -3.16
C VAL A 52 -4.72 -0.49 -1.70
N GLN A 53 -5.23 0.43 -0.90
CA GLN A 53 -5.49 0.16 0.51
C GLN A 53 -6.49 -0.98 0.69
N ARG A 54 -7.59 -0.95 -0.05
CA ARG A 54 -8.62 -2.00 0.04
C ARG A 54 -8.10 -3.36 -0.38
N ALA A 55 -7.34 -3.43 -1.47
CA ALA A 55 -6.79 -4.70 -1.94
C ALA A 55 -5.89 -5.33 -0.88
N LEU A 56 -5.02 -4.53 -0.25
CA LEU A 56 -4.13 -5.02 0.77
C LEU A 56 -4.89 -5.38 2.06
N GLU A 57 -5.88 -4.57 2.44
CA GLU A 57 -6.71 -4.88 3.62
C GLU A 57 -7.50 -6.17 3.42
N GLN A 58 -8.04 -6.40 2.23
CA GLN A 58 -8.76 -7.64 1.92
C GLN A 58 -7.82 -8.86 1.97
N ALA A 59 -6.55 -8.65 1.72
CA ALA A 59 -5.54 -9.70 1.82
C ALA A 59 -5.05 -9.93 3.25
N GLY A 60 -5.57 -9.18 4.22
CA GLY A 60 -5.27 -9.37 5.64
C GLY A 60 -4.31 -8.37 6.24
N VAL A 61 -3.93 -7.33 5.51
CA VAL A 61 -3.03 -6.30 6.03
C VAL A 61 -3.83 -5.30 6.87
N VAL A 62 -3.26 -4.89 7.99
CA VAL A 62 -3.76 -3.81 8.84
C VAL A 62 -2.77 -2.65 8.76
N PHE A 63 -3.25 -1.47 8.37
CA PHE A 63 -2.43 -0.27 8.32
C PHE A 63 -2.51 0.45 9.67
N ILE A 64 -1.36 0.85 10.18
CA ILE A 64 -1.25 1.51 11.47
C ILE A 64 -0.85 2.96 11.22
N SER A 65 -1.67 3.88 11.72
CA SER A 65 -1.37 5.31 11.59
C SER A 65 -0.27 5.72 12.57
N ALA A 66 0.49 6.74 12.20
CA ALA A 66 1.46 7.34 13.10
C ALA A 66 0.76 7.88 14.34
N ASP A 67 1.40 7.72 15.49
CA ASP A 67 0.89 8.24 16.77
C ASP A 67 2.05 8.70 17.65
N ALA A 68 1.77 8.94 18.93
CA ALA A 68 2.79 9.43 19.87
C ALA A 68 3.92 8.43 20.10
N SER A 69 3.68 7.13 19.83
CA SER A 69 4.68 6.09 20.07
C SER A 69 5.51 5.75 18.84
N GLY A 70 5.14 6.22 17.66
CA GLY A 70 5.93 5.93 16.46
C GLY A 70 5.27 6.37 15.17
N GLY A 71 5.99 6.14 14.08
CA GLY A 71 5.52 6.43 12.74
C GLY A 71 4.49 5.43 12.23
N PRO A 72 4.05 5.60 10.96
CA PRO A 72 3.08 4.67 10.37
C PRO A 72 3.68 3.28 10.18
N GLY A 73 2.83 2.27 10.24
CA GLY A 73 3.28 0.89 10.09
C GLY A 73 2.24 0.00 9.44
N VAL A 74 2.56 -1.28 9.38
CA VAL A 74 1.65 -2.32 8.87
C VAL A 74 1.85 -3.59 9.66
N ARG A 75 0.82 -4.43 9.69
CA ARG A 75 0.88 -5.79 10.21
C ARG A 75 -0.19 -6.63 9.53
N VAL A 76 -0.08 -7.94 9.62
CA VAL A 76 -1.13 -8.84 9.15
C VAL A 76 -2.03 -9.21 10.31
N LYS A 77 -3.29 -9.57 10.01
CA LYS A 77 -4.28 -9.86 11.05
C LYS A 77 -3.96 -11.12 11.84
N SER A 78 -3.32 -12.07 11.20
CA SER A 78 -3.06 -13.35 11.89
C SER A 78 -1.82 -14.02 11.33
#